data_98fdf9cc36b5da5d51302fb87835f47a
#
_entry.id   98fdf9cc36b5da5d51302fb87835f47a
#
_cell.length_a   1.000
_cell.length_b   1.000
_cell.length_c   1.000
_cell.angle_alpha   90.00
_cell.angle_beta   90.00
_cell.angle_gamma   90.00
#
_symmetry.space_group_name_H-M   'P 1'
#
loop_
_entity.id
_entity.type
_entity.pdbx_description
1 polymer ?
#
loop_
_entity_poly.entity_id
_entity_poly.type
_entity_poly.pdbx_seq_one_letter_code
_entity_poly.pdbx_strand_id
1 'polypeptide(L)'
;MRIGHGYDVHRLVPNRDLIIGGVKIDYELGLDGHSDADVMLHAVMDALLGAAALRDIGYHFPDTDMRYKGADSRMLLREVAKKIDEAGYKLGNVDVTMIAQRPKLKPHIPQMMENIAADLGVDAGRVNVKATTEERLGFTGEGLGMSCHAVCILEEK
;
A
#
# COMPACT_ATOMS: atom_id res chain seq x y z
N MET A 1 -0.08 -17.86 -14.00
CA MET A 1 -0.38 -16.42 -13.90
C MET A 1 -1.61 -16.21 -13.03
N ARG A 2 -1.53 -15.31 -12.04
CA ARG A 2 -2.63 -15.02 -11.13
C ARG A 2 -2.71 -13.50 -10.95
N ILE A 3 -3.94 -12.98 -10.94
CA ILE A 3 -4.21 -11.55 -10.80
C ILE A 3 -4.75 -11.29 -9.40
N GLY A 4 -4.28 -10.20 -8.77
CA GLY A 4 -4.81 -9.71 -7.50
C GLY A 4 -5.11 -8.23 -7.58
N HIS A 5 -6.12 -7.80 -6.86
CA HIS A 5 -6.50 -6.39 -6.70
C HIS A 5 -6.63 -6.08 -5.23
N GLY A 6 -6.04 -4.97 -4.81
CA GLY A 6 -6.15 -4.46 -3.46
C GLY A 6 -6.75 -3.06 -3.47
N TYR A 7 -7.54 -2.77 -2.46
CA TYR A 7 -8.10 -1.44 -2.22
C TYR A 7 -8.01 -1.13 -0.73
N ASP A 8 -7.59 0.09 -0.41
CA ASP A 8 -7.59 0.55 0.97
C ASP A 8 -7.95 2.04 1.03
N VAL A 9 -8.47 2.46 2.17
CA VAL A 9 -8.89 3.84 2.42
C VAL A 9 -8.66 4.18 3.87
N HIS A 10 -8.14 5.38 4.13
CA HIS A 10 -7.97 5.91 5.48
C HIS A 10 -8.41 7.37 5.54
N ARG A 11 -8.92 7.77 6.70
CA ARG A 11 -9.29 9.15 6.99
C ARG A 11 -8.04 9.98 7.27
N LEU A 12 -8.03 11.23 6.82
CA LEU A 12 -7.02 12.21 7.21
C LEU A 12 -7.40 12.85 8.54
N VAL A 13 -6.45 12.89 9.46
CA VAL A 13 -6.64 13.43 10.81
C VAL A 13 -5.42 14.26 11.23
N PRO A 14 -5.59 15.24 12.14
CA PRO A 14 -4.44 15.98 12.69
C PRO A 14 -3.61 15.10 13.62
N ASN A 15 -2.37 15.57 13.90
CA ASN A 15 -1.45 14.95 14.88
C ASN A 15 -1.02 13.52 14.54
N ARG A 16 -0.94 13.22 13.26
CA ARG A 16 -0.40 11.96 12.74
C ARG A 16 0.55 12.25 11.58
N ASP A 17 1.62 11.45 11.49
CA ASP A 17 2.50 11.48 10.34
C ASP A 17 1.77 10.94 9.11
N LEU A 18 2.03 11.55 7.96
CA LEU A 18 1.55 11.06 6.68
C LEU A 18 2.64 10.16 6.07
N ILE A 19 2.36 8.86 6.03
CA ILE A 19 3.28 7.86 5.49
C ILE A 19 2.57 7.14 4.33
N ILE A 20 3.14 7.25 3.14
CA ILE A 20 2.60 6.65 1.93
C ILE A 20 3.74 6.00 1.14
N GLY A 21 3.58 4.71 0.81
CA GLY A 21 4.63 3.98 0.11
C GLY A 21 5.93 3.92 0.89
N GLY A 22 5.85 3.91 2.22
CA GLY A 22 7.01 3.93 3.11
C GLY A 22 7.72 5.28 3.19
N VAL A 23 7.15 6.35 2.61
CA VAL A 23 7.74 7.69 2.63
C VAL A 23 6.96 8.58 3.57
N LYS A 24 7.68 9.21 4.52
CA LYS A 24 7.10 10.22 5.39
C LYS A 24 7.02 11.54 4.61
N ILE A 25 5.81 12.03 4.43
CA ILE A 25 5.52 13.23 3.64
C ILE A 25 5.19 14.39 4.57
N ASP A 26 5.80 15.54 4.31
CA ASP A 26 5.52 16.75 5.06
C ASP A 26 4.13 17.27 4.68
N TYR A 27 3.20 17.13 5.62
CA TYR A 27 1.82 17.56 5.45
C TYR A 27 1.18 17.77 6.82
N GLU A 28 0.19 18.66 6.89
CA GLU A 28 -0.50 19.03 8.13
C GLU A 28 -1.37 17.93 8.73
N LEU A 29 -1.78 16.95 7.91
CA LEU A 29 -2.62 15.81 8.32
C LEU A 29 -1.89 14.51 8.02
N GLY A 30 -2.25 13.46 8.74
CA GLY A 30 -1.80 12.09 8.47
C GLY A 30 -2.97 11.14 8.38
N LEU A 31 -2.73 9.94 7.92
CA LEU A 31 -3.76 8.92 7.80
C LEU A 31 -3.97 8.21 9.14
N ASP A 32 -5.25 8.00 9.49
CA ASP A 32 -5.65 7.35 10.73
C ASP A 32 -5.80 5.84 10.54
N GLY A 33 -5.30 5.08 11.50
CA GLY A 33 -5.39 3.63 11.48
C GLY A 33 -4.62 2.99 12.62
N HIS A 34 -4.74 1.65 12.73
CA HIS A 34 -4.11 0.86 13.80
C HIS A 34 -2.58 0.81 13.64
N SER A 35 -2.08 0.64 12.41
CA SER A 35 -0.66 0.68 12.04
C SER A 35 -0.24 2.11 11.73
N ASP A 36 0.80 2.30 10.93
CA ASP A 36 1.17 3.61 10.38
C ASP A 36 0.16 4.12 9.34
N ALA A 37 -0.86 3.32 9.02
CA ALA A 37 -1.92 3.63 8.07
C ALA A 37 -1.41 3.95 6.66
N ASP A 38 -0.34 3.29 6.22
CA ASP A 38 0.17 3.41 4.86
C ASP A 38 -0.81 2.78 3.88
N VAL A 39 -1.71 3.60 3.36
CA VAL A 39 -2.80 3.16 2.49
C VAL A 39 -2.28 2.49 1.21
N MET A 40 -1.13 2.94 0.71
CA MET A 40 -0.52 2.36 -0.49
C MET A 40 0.00 0.94 -0.24
N LEU A 41 0.79 0.76 0.81
CA LEU A 41 1.34 -0.56 1.13
C LEU A 41 0.24 -1.55 1.53
N HIS A 42 -0.82 -1.07 2.19
CA HIS A 42 -1.98 -1.92 2.52
C HIS A 42 -2.67 -2.43 1.24
N ALA A 43 -2.87 -1.56 0.25
CA ALA A 43 -3.46 -1.97 -1.02
C ALA A 43 -2.57 -2.97 -1.77
N VAL A 44 -1.25 -2.75 -1.77
CA VAL A 44 -0.28 -3.66 -2.39
C VAL A 44 -0.32 -5.03 -1.71
N MET A 45 -0.33 -5.06 -0.37
CA MET A 45 -0.39 -6.33 0.37
C MET A 45 -1.67 -7.10 0.07
N ASP A 46 -2.82 -6.43 0.03
CA ASP A 46 -4.09 -7.09 -0.30
C ASP A 46 -4.11 -7.62 -1.72
N ALA A 47 -3.52 -6.90 -2.67
CA ALA A 47 -3.39 -7.39 -4.05
C ALA A 47 -2.58 -8.70 -4.10
N LEU A 48 -1.43 -8.72 -3.42
CA LEU A 48 -0.55 -9.88 -3.38
C LEU A 48 -1.23 -11.08 -2.72
N LEU A 49 -1.82 -10.88 -1.55
CA LEU A 49 -2.52 -11.93 -0.82
C LEU A 49 -3.71 -12.47 -1.62
N GLY A 50 -4.47 -11.57 -2.25
CA GLY A 50 -5.60 -11.98 -3.08
C GLY A 50 -5.19 -12.80 -4.27
N ALA A 51 -4.12 -12.41 -4.98
CA ALA A 51 -3.60 -13.17 -6.11
C ALA A 51 -3.17 -14.59 -5.71
N ALA A 52 -2.61 -14.75 -4.51
CA ALA A 52 -2.17 -16.04 -3.98
C ALA A 52 -3.30 -16.83 -3.30
N ALA A 53 -4.52 -16.30 -3.27
CA ALA A 53 -5.67 -16.89 -2.56
C ALA A 53 -5.40 -17.07 -1.06
N LEU A 54 -4.72 -16.09 -0.45
CA LEU A 54 -4.37 -16.07 0.98
C LEU A 54 -5.21 -15.07 1.78
N ARG A 55 -6.36 -14.66 1.27
CA ARG A 55 -7.29 -13.73 1.90
C ARG A 55 -6.75 -12.29 1.89
N ASP A 56 -6.67 -11.63 3.04
CA ASP A 56 -6.35 -10.20 3.14
C ASP A 56 -5.48 -9.88 4.36
N ILE A 57 -5.07 -8.62 4.47
CA ILE A 57 -4.23 -8.18 5.61
C ILE A 57 -4.96 -8.25 6.93
N GLY A 58 -6.27 -8.06 6.96
CA GLY A 58 -7.05 -8.18 8.20
C GLY A 58 -7.01 -9.57 8.79
N TYR A 59 -6.92 -10.59 7.94
CA TYR A 59 -6.76 -11.97 8.39
C TYR A 59 -5.36 -12.25 8.94
N HIS A 60 -4.32 -11.76 8.26
CA HIS A 60 -2.92 -12.02 8.66
C HIS A 60 -2.42 -11.09 9.77
N PHE A 61 -2.91 -9.86 9.81
CA PHE A 61 -2.47 -8.83 10.76
C PHE A 61 -3.69 -8.13 11.37
N PRO A 62 -4.48 -8.84 12.21
CA PRO A 62 -5.74 -8.28 12.73
C PRO A 62 -5.51 -7.06 13.63
N ASP A 63 -6.39 -6.07 13.54
CA ASP A 63 -6.37 -4.86 14.37
C ASP A 63 -6.48 -5.16 15.87
N THR A 64 -7.03 -6.32 16.22
CA THR A 64 -7.14 -6.77 17.60
C THR A 64 -5.81 -7.28 18.18
N ASP A 65 -4.81 -7.51 17.35
CA ASP A 65 -3.51 -7.97 17.78
C ASP A 65 -2.60 -6.78 18.11
N MET A 66 -2.27 -6.62 19.37
CA MET A 66 -1.46 -5.51 19.86
C MET A 66 -0.04 -5.49 19.30
N ARG A 67 0.46 -6.62 18.77
CA ARG A 67 1.78 -6.67 18.12
C ARG A 67 1.86 -5.76 16.91
N TYR A 68 0.72 -5.44 16.27
CA TYR A 68 0.67 -4.65 15.04
C TYR A 68 0.25 -3.21 15.28
N LYS A 69 0.00 -2.82 16.53
CA LYS A 69 -0.33 -1.44 16.85
C LYS A 69 0.88 -0.53 16.56
N GLY A 70 0.68 0.48 15.72
CA GLY A 70 1.75 1.36 15.27
C GLY A 70 2.78 0.70 14.36
N ALA A 71 2.47 -0.48 13.82
CA ALA A 71 3.40 -1.25 13.00
C ALA A 71 3.84 -0.49 11.75
N ASP A 72 5.10 -0.65 11.40
CA ASP A 72 5.67 -0.19 10.13
C ASP A 72 5.15 -1.10 9.01
N SER A 73 4.35 -0.53 8.10
CA SER A 73 3.77 -1.30 7.00
C SER A 73 4.80 -1.88 6.04
N ARG A 74 6.00 -1.31 5.96
CA ARG A 74 7.09 -1.92 5.19
C ARG A 74 7.51 -3.26 5.77
N MET A 75 7.55 -3.38 7.10
CA MET A 75 7.81 -4.66 7.75
C MET A 75 6.71 -5.67 7.43
N LEU A 76 5.45 -5.24 7.46
CA LEU A 76 4.32 -6.10 7.11
C LEU A 76 4.39 -6.53 5.64
N LEU A 77 4.78 -5.64 4.74
CA LEU A 77 4.94 -5.96 3.32
C LEU A 77 6.01 -7.04 3.11
N ARG A 78 7.14 -6.96 3.83
CA ARG A 78 8.18 -8.00 3.77
C ARG A 78 7.65 -9.35 4.26
N GLU A 79 6.80 -9.35 5.30
CA GLU A 79 6.16 -10.57 5.77
C GLU A 79 5.21 -11.16 4.71
N VAL A 80 4.45 -10.31 4.02
CA VAL A 80 3.59 -10.75 2.92
C VAL A 80 4.43 -11.32 1.78
N ALA A 81 5.53 -10.67 1.42
CA ALA A 81 6.46 -11.18 0.40
C ALA A 81 6.94 -12.60 0.72
N LYS A 82 7.26 -12.85 1.98
CA LYS A 82 7.66 -14.17 2.45
C LYS A 82 6.53 -15.19 2.30
N LYS A 83 5.30 -14.80 2.66
CA LYS A 83 4.13 -15.68 2.53
C LYS A 83 3.86 -16.05 1.06
N ILE A 84 4.00 -15.10 0.15
CA ILE A 84 3.86 -15.32 -1.30
C ILE A 84 4.91 -16.32 -1.79
N ASP A 85 6.16 -16.12 -1.38
CA ASP A 85 7.27 -17.01 -1.74
C ASP A 85 7.04 -18.44 -1.23
N GLU A 86 6.64 -18.59 0.03
CA GLU A 86 6.33 -19.88 0.66
C GLU A 86 5.16 -20.58 -0.01
N ALA A 87 4.22 -19.81 -0.57
CA ALA A 87 3.07 -20.35 -1.32
C ALA A 87 3.45 -20.78 -2.76
N GLY A 88 4.68 -20.56 -3.18
CA GLY A 88 5.18 -20.99 -4.49
C GLY A 88 5.00 -19.96 -5.60
N TYR A 89 4.85 -18.68 -5.26
CA TYR A 89 4.66 -17.62 -6.23
C TYR A 89 5.78 -16.58 -6.18
N LYS A 90 5.95 -15.88 -7.29
CA LYS A 90 6.81 -14.72 -7.41
C LYS A 90 6.06 -13.58 -8.09
N LEU A 91 6.47 -12.35 -7.83
CA LEU A 91 5.83 -11.19 -8.44
C LEU A 91 6.18 -11.09 -9.93
N GLY A 92 5.18 -10.97 -10.78
CA GLY A 92 5.34 -10.54 -12.16
C GLY A 92 5.50 -9.02 -12.22
N ASN A 93 4.47 -8.29 -11.83
CA ASN A 93 4.53 -6.84 -11.67
C ASN A 93 3.39 -6.36 -10.77
N VAL A 94 3.54 -5.14 -10.27
CA VAL A 94 2.48 -4.44 -9.52
C VAL A 94 2.32 -3.02 -10.04
N ASP A 95 1.08 -2.62 -10.23
CA ASP A 95 0.70 -1.27 -10.63
C ASP A 95 -0.20 -0.66 -9.56
N VAL A 96 0.16 0.52 -9.09
CA VAL A 96 -0.49 1.21 -7.97
C VAL A 96 -1.08 2.53 -8.44
N THR A 97 -2.32 2.79 -8.06
CA THR A 97 -2.99 4.06 -8.29
C THR A 97 -3.36 4.69 -6.95
N MET A 98 -2.64 5.74 -6.59
CA MET A 98 -2.92 6.50 -5.38
C MET A 98 -3.89 7.63 -5.67
N ILE A 99 -4.91 7.79 -4.83
CA ILE A 99 -5.95 8.81 -5.00
C ILE A 99 -5.90 9.77 -3.81
N ALA A 100 -5.51 11.01 -4.08
CA ALA A 100 -5.39 12.04 -3.06
C ALA A 100 -5.52 13.42 -3.70
N GLN A 101 -6.25 14.32 -3.06
CA GLN A 101 -6.37 15.69 -3.54
C GLN A 101 -5.09 16.48 -3.25
N ARG A 102 -4.57 16.36 -2.05
CA ARG A 102 -3.32 16.98 -1.56
C ARG A 102 -2.68 16.07 -0.52
N PRO A 103 -1.36 16.17 -0.29
CA PRO A 103 -0.36 16.98 -0.99
C PRO A 103 -0.02 16.39 -2.37
N LYS A 104 0.84 17.09 -3.14
CA LYS A 104 1.37 16.55 -4.41
C LYS A 104 2.32 15.40 -4.09
N LEU A 105 2.04 14.23 -4.65
CA LEU A 105 2.81 13.02 -4.39
C LEU A 105 3.91 12.77 -5.42
N LYS A 106 3.85 13.42 -6.57
CA LYS A 106 4.78 13.21 -7.68
C LYS A 106 6.26 13.22 -7.28
N PRO A 107 6.74 14.17 -6.44
CA PRO A 107 8.16 14.17 -6.05
C PRO A 107 8.57 12.94 -5.23
N HIS A 108 7.62 12.25 -4.61
CA HIS A 108 7.90 11.11 -3.73
C HIS A 108 7.74 9.75 -4.42
N ILE A 109 7.16 9.73 -5.62
CA ILE A 109 6.86 8.48 -6.33
C ILE A 109 8.11 7.63 -6.57
N PRO A 110 9.25 8.16 -7.03
CA PRO A 110 10.44 7.34 -7.23
C PRO A 110 10.86 6.59 -5.97
N GLN A 111 10.84 7.25 -4.81
CA GLN A 111 11.21 6.61 -3.54
C GLN A 111 10.18 5.55 -3.12
N MET A 112 8.90 5.80 -3.39
CA MET A 112 7.85 4.81 -3.12
C MET A 112 8.07 3.53 -3.93
N MET A 113 8.40 3.67 -5.21
CA MET A 113 8.69 2.52 -6.08
C MET A 113 9.92 1.76 -5.61
N GLU A 114 10.99 2.46 -5.22
CA GLU A 114 12.19 1.83 -4.67
C GLU A 114 11.88 1.06 -3.39
N ASN A 115 11.10 1.65 -2.48
CA ASN A 115 10.72 1.00 -1.23
C ASN A 115 9.96 -0.30 -1.47
N ILE A 116 8.96 -0.26 -2.34
CA ILE A 116 8.14 -1.43 -2.67
C ILE A 116 9.00 -2.51 -3.33
N ALA A 117 9.82 -2.13 -4.31
CA ALA A 117 10.69 -3.08 -5.00
C ALA A 117 11.67 -3.74 -4.03
N ALA A 118 12.28 -2.96 -3.13
CA ALA A 118 13.21 -3.48 -2.13
C ALA A 118 12.50 -4.46 -1.17
N ASP A 119 11.33 -4.10 -0.68
CA ASP A 119 10.58 -4.95 0.25
C ASP A 119 10.08 -6.24 -0.39
N LEU A 120 9.78 -6.22 -1.69
CA LEU A 120 9.35 -7.38 -2.44
C LEU A 120 10.52 -8.17 -3.04
N GLY A 121 11.74 -7.63 -2.96
CA GLY A 121 12.93 -8.30 -3.51
C GLY A 121 12.92 -8.41 -5.03
N VAL A 122 12.42 -7.40 -5.74
CA VAL A 122 12.31 -7.40 -7.21
C VAL A 122 12.96 -6.17 -7.80
N ASP A 123 13.22 -6.20 -9.10
CA ASP A 123 13.71 -5.03 -9.84
C ASP A 123 12.67 -3.91 -9.83
N ALA A 124 13.12 -2.66 -9.78
CA ALA A 124 12.26 -1.49 -9.76
C ALA A 124 11.33 -1.42 -10.99
N GLY A 125 11.73 -1.97 -12.11
CA GLY A 125 10.92 -2.03 -13.33
C GLY A 125 9.66 -2.89 -13.22
N ARG A 126 9.52 -3.66 -12.14
CA ARG A 126 8.31 -4.47 -11.87
C ARG A 126 7.30 -3.75 -11.00
N VAL A 127 7.61 -2.54 -10.57
CA VAL A 127 6.76 -1.73 -9.70
C VAL A 127 6.45 -0.41 -10.38
N ASN A 128 5.18 -0.09 -10.52
CA ASN A 128 4.75 1.23 -10.98
C ASN A 128 3.85 1.87 -9.94
N VAL A 129 4.02 3.18 -9.75
CA VAL A 129 3.16 4.00 -8.90
C VAL A 129 2.75 5.23 -9.67
N LYS A 130 1.47 5.52 -9.68
CA LYS A 130 0.92 6.75 -10.22
C LYS A 130 -0.06 7.35 -9.23
N ALA A 131 -0.26 8.65 -9.29
CA ALA A 131 -1.16 9.36 -8.40
C ALA A 131 -2.15 10.19 -9.22
N THR A 132 -3.36 10.29 -8.74
CA THR A 132 -4.41 11.10 -9.35
C THR A 132 -5.26 11.77 -8.29
N THR A 133 -5.92 12.86 -8.67
CA THR A 133 -7.02 13.44 -7.88
C THR A 133 -8.34 12.90 -8.41
N GLU A 134 -9.42 13.16 -7.69
CA GLU A 134 -10.79 12.95 -8.19
C GLU A 134 -11.46 14.28 -8.53
N GLU A 135 -10.67 15.26 -8.96
CA GLU A 135 -11.16 16.56 -9.45
C GLU A 135 -12.05 17.27 -8.42
N ARG A 136 -11.68 17.21 -7.14
CA ARG A 136 -12.41 17.78 -5.99
C ARG A 136 -13.79 17.14 -5.73
N LEU A 137 -14.00 15.94 -6.28
CA LEU A 137 -15.23 15.18 -6.07
C LEU A 137 -15.06 14.16 -4.97
N GLY A 138 -16.12 13.94 -4.20
CA GLY A 138 -16.17 12.92 -3.17
C GLY A 138 -15.25 13.19 -1.99
N PHE A 139 -15.09 12.19 -1.12
CA PHE A 139 -14.32 12.36 0.11
C PHE A 139 -12.82 12.61 -0.15
N THR A 140 -12.25 12.02 -1.18
CA THR A 140 -10.85 12.30 -1.53
C THR A 140 -10.71 13.70 -2.07
N GLY A 141 -11.65 14.13 -2.91
CA GLY A 141 -11.65 15.48 -3.49
C GLY A 141 -11.86 16.57 -2.46
N GLU A 142 -12.54 16.26 -1.36
CA GLU A 142 -12.74 17.19 -0.24
C GLU A 142 -11.58 17.14 0.77
N GLY A 143 -10.62 16.27 0.59
CA GLY A 143 -9.48 16.16 1.50
C GLY A 143 -9.80 15.49 2.84
N LEU A 144 -10.86 14.68 2.88
CA LEU A 144 -11.27 13.97 4.10
C LEU A 144 -10.52 12.65 4.29
N GLY A 145 -9.98 12.11 3.24
CA GLY A 145 -9.25 10.85 3.24
C GLY A 145 -8.50 10.62 1.95
N MET A 146 -7.80 9.51 1.91
CA MET A 146 -7.07 9.03 0.73
C MET A 146 -7.41 7.58 0.48
N SER A 147 -7.39 7.18 -0.78
CA SER A 147 -7.60 5.79 -1.17
C SER A 147 -6.53 5.32 -2.15
N CYS A 148 -6.39 4.02 -2.27
CA CYS A 148 -5.39 3.43 -3.15
C CYS A 148 -5.89 2.12 -3.73
N HIS A 149 -5.64 1.92 -5.01
CA HIS A 149 -5.83 0.65 -5.70
C HIS A 149 -4.48 0.08 -6.09
N ALA A 150 -4.32 -1.21 -5.96
CA ALA A 150 -3.16 -1.92 -6.48
C ALA A 150 -3.62 -3.13 -7.27
N VAL A 151 -2.98 -3.39 -8.39
CA VAL A 151 -3.22 -4.59 -9.21
C VAL A 151 -1.87 -5.26 -9.40
N CYS A 152 -1.83 -6.56 -9.23
CA CYS A 152 -0.60 -7.32 -9.43
C CYS A 152 -0.84 -8.58 -10.23
N ILE A 153 0.25 -9.08 -10.81
CA ILE A 153 0.31 -10.40 -11.41
C ILE A 153 1.34 -11.20 -10.63
N LEU A 154 0.94 -12.39 -10.17
CA LEU A 154 1.86 -13.38 -9.65
C LEU A 154 2.05 -14.50 -10.67
N GLU A 155 3.25 -15.05 -10.67
CA GLU A 155 3.62 -16.19 -11.49
C GLU A 155 4.03 -17.35 -10.59
N GLU A 156 3.82 -18.57 -11.05
CA GLU A 156 4.34 -19.73 -10.34
C GLU A 156 5.87 -19.77 -10.47
N LYS A 157 6.51 -20.21 -9.41
CA LYS A 157 7.95 -20.39 -9.39
C LYS A 157 8.39 -21.60 -10.20
#